data_a245996b8853e219ce8f191aaf561fc3
#
_entry.id   a245996b8853e219ce8f191aaf561fc3
#
_cell.length_a   1.000
_cell.length_b   1.000
_cell.length_c   1.000
_cell.angle_alpha   90.00
_cell.angle_beta   90.00
_cell.angle_gamma   90.00
#
_symmetry.space_group_name_H-M   'P 1'
#
loop_
_entity.id
_entity.type
_entity.pdbx_description
1 polymer ?
#
loop_
_entity_poly.entity_id
_entity_poly.type
_entity_poly.pdbx_seq_one_letter_code
_entity_poly.pdbx_strand_id
1 'polypeptide(L)'
;METFQAEIPSVYFSDKSEKDFLEYKANAEYMYRDLFKFPPEMFQGKKLIDFGARTGENTVFLDSWGATCTLVEMNNLAQDISKAVFQKYTNNFDDHNFILSSIFDFDQPDKYESFDIVHCRGVLSHTADKKGAFDIIAKYLKPGGYLIFGDPNKVGGFQNMLQRFTVYNFASTWEEMISVSETLFKDDIDRSVKYNKRTRNTIIFDRWVVQKQDDPSIKEVLEWFENNKLSFYSAYPSFLLPFFSDSVHHSPKFDINQFKDIGVITEAIWMFYGKDDSSEVPKMLPSLNDFSLEQESLTNYLSKSDSNMEIDFELLTKKIDKYVSSADSLDLTKYLSHRINQLLAEVKGLVKIIEEKDLNK
;
A
#
# COMPACT_ATOMS: atom_id res chain seq x y z
N MET A 1 6.00 -21.87 -7.96
CA MET A 1 7.39 -21.44 -8.25
C MET A 1 7.67 -21.36 -9.75
N GLU A 2 7.35 -22.36 -10.53
CA GLU A 2 7.63 -22.41 -11.99
C GLU A 2 7.07 -21.20 -12.77
N THR A 3 5.91 -20.69 -12.38
CA THR A 3 5.23 -19.58 -13.06
C THR A 3 6.04 -18.27 -13.01
N PHE A 4 6.58 -17.91 -11.84
CA PHE A 4 7.40 -16.71 -11.69
C PHE A 4 8.82 -16.83 -12.25
N GLN A 5 9.26 -18.05 -12.52
CA GLN A 5 10.56 -18.32 -13.18
C GLN A 5 10.46 -18.25 -14.70
N ALA A 6 9.28 -18.51 -15.27
CA ALA A 6 9.08 -18.65 -16.71
C ALA A 6 8.54 -17.39 -17.40
N GLU A 7 7.93 -16.46 -16.66
CA GLU A 7 7.32 -15.27 -17.26
C GLU A 7 8.26 -14.08 -17.32
N ILE A 8 8.18 -13.35 -18.44
CA ILE A 8 8.85 -12.06 -18.58
C ILE A 8 8.16 -11.05 -17.65
N PRO A 9 8.85 -10.55 -16.62
CA PRO A 9 8.25 -9.59 -15.70
C PRO A 9 7.84 -8.32 -16.44
N SER A 10 6.74 -7.72 -16.02
CA SER A 10 6.32 -6.42 -16.56
C SER A 10 7.36 -5.36 -16.26
N VAL A 11 7.66 -4.55 -17.25
CA VAL A 11 8.55 -3.40 -17.14
C VAL A 11 7.73 -2.10 -17.11
N TYR A 12 8.17 -1.12 -16.32
CA TYR A 12 7.50 0.18 -16.19
C TYR A 12 8.12 1.23 -17.11
N PHE A 13 9.43 1.29 -17.21
CA PHE A 13 10.16 2.29 -18.01
C PHE A 13 11.41 1.78 -18.71
N SER A 14 11.94 0.60 -18.38
CA SER A 14 13.23 0.12 -18.91
C SER A 14 13.24 -0.05 -20.43
N ASP A 15 12.08 -0.31 -21.02
CA ASP A 15 11.85 -0.38 -22.47
C ASP A 15 11.40 0.95 -23.08
N LYS A 16 11.39 2.05 -22.32
CA LYS A 16 10.87 3.35 -22.70
C LYS A 16 11.96 4.43 -22.70
N SER A 17 11.52 5.67 -22.72
CA SER A 17 12.41 6.84 -22.77
C SER A 17 13.00 7.21 -21.41
N GLU A 18 14.09 7.98 -21.43
CA GLU A 18 14.64 8.60 -20.22
C GLU A 18 13.60 9.48 -19.49
N LYS A 19 12.69 10.11 -20.22
CA LYS A 19 11.59 10.88 -19.64
C LYS A 19 10.69 10.01 -18.76
N ASP A 20 10.39 8.77 -19.18
CA ASP A 20 9.57 7.85 -18.39
C ASP A 20 10.29 7.43 -17.09
N PHE A 21 11.62 7.28 -17.14
CA PHE A 21 12.42 7.05 -15.93
C PHE A 21 12.36 8.23 -14.96
N LEU A 22 12.54 9.46 -15.47
CA LEU A 22 12.49 10.66 -14.63
C LEU A 22 11.10 10.86 -14.01
N GLU A 23 10.03 10.60 -14.76
CA GLU A 23 8.66 10.62 -14.24
C GLU A 23 8.46 9.57 -13.15
N TYR A 24 8.94 8.35 -13.38
CA TYR A 24 8.86 7.27 -12.39
C TYR A 24 9.63 7.60 -11.12
N LYS A 25 10.84 8.14 -11.25
CA LYS A 25 11.67 8.58 -10.13
C LYS A 25 10.99 9.70 -9.33
N ALA A 26 10.38 10.68 -9.97
CA ALA A 26 9.66 11.76 -9.30
C ALA A 26 8.44 11.23 -8.52
N ASN A 27 7.69 10.28 -9.11
CA ASN A 27 6.58 9.61 -8.43
C ASN A 27 7.07 8.78 -7.24
N ALA A 28 8.21 8.10 -7.38
CA ALA A 28 8.83 7.36 -6.29
C ALA A 28 9.28 8.31 -5.16
N GLU A 29 9.89 9.45 -5.49
CA GLU A 29 10.29 10.44 -4.49
C GLU A 29 9.09 10.95 -3.70
N TYR A 30 8.00 11.32 -4.37
CA TYR A 30 6.75 11.71 -3.70
C TYR A 30 6.25 10.59 -2.76
N MET A 31 6.23 9.34 -3.24
CA MET A 31 5.78 8.21 -2.42
C MET A 31 6.65 8.04 -1.17
N TYR A 32 7.96 8.06 -1.31
CA TYR A 32 8.86 7.87 -0.18
C TYR A 32 8.85 9.07 0.77
N ARG A 33 9.00 10.30 0.25
CA ARG A 33 9.07 11.53 1.05
C ARG A 33 7.74 11.82 1.75
N ASP A 34 6.66 11.88 0.95
CA ASP A 34 5.39 12.45 1.42
C ASP A 34 4.44 11.41 2.00
N LEU A 35 4.45 10.19 1.46
CA LEU A 35 3.53 9.14 1.90
C LEU A 35 4.17 8.22 2.97
N PHE A 36 5.38 7.70 2.74
CA PHE A 36 6.08 6.84 3.69
C PHE A 36 6.80 7.62 4.79
N LYS A 37 6.95 8.95 4.67
CA LYS A 37 7.74 9.78 5.58
C LYS A 37 9.20 9.33 5.68
N PHE A 38 9.73 8.77 4.60
CA PHE A 38 11.09 8.25 4.47
C PHE A 38 11.78 8.92 3.28
N PRO A 39 12.24 10.18 3.42
CA PRO A 39 12.72 10.99 2.30
C PRO A 39 14.05 10.47 1.73
N PRO A 40 14.39 10.85 0.47
CA PRO A 40 15.61 10.43 -0.22
C PRO A 40 16.90 10.59 0.59
N GLU A 41 16.99 11.61 1.43
CA GLU A 41 18.14 11.90 2.27
C GLU A 41 18.46 10.76 3.26
N MET A 42 17.48 9.92 3.60
CA MET A 42 17.67 8.76 4.47
C MET A 42 18.39 7.59 3.77
N PHE A 43 18.54 7.64 2.46
CA PHE A 43 19.26 6.63 1.68
C PHE A 43 20.75 6.96 1.49
N GLN A 44 21.16 8.21 1.75
CA GLN A 44 22.52 8.68 1.50
C GLN A 44 23.57 7.86 2.26
N GLY A 45 24.48 7.22 1.51
CA GLY A 45 25.55 6.39 2.04
C GLY A 45 25.09 5.08 2.71
N LYS A 46 23.85 4.63 2.43
CA LYS A 46 23.27 3.43 3.04
C LYS A 46 23.48 2.19 2.17
N LYS A 47 23.75 1.06 2.83
CA LYS A 47 23.71 -0.27 2.22
C LYS A 47 22.29 -0.80 2.26
N LEU A 48 21.74 -1.08 1.10
CA LEU A 48 20.39 -1.59 0.95
C LEU A 48 20.40 -3.01 0.35
N ILE A 49 19.55 -3.88 0.87
CA ILE A 49 19.24 -5.16 0.23
C ILE A 49 17.75 -5.18 -0.15
N ASP A 50 17.46 -5.55 -1.41
CA ASP A 50 16.11 -5.65 -1.95
C ASP A 50 15.79 -7.11 -2.30
N PHE A 51 14.82 -7.67 -1.59
CA PHE A 51 14.37 -9.04 -1.80
C PHE A 51 13.17 -9.09 -2.75
N GLY A 52 13.30 -9.90 -3.82
CA GLY A 52 12.34 -9.96 -4.90
C GLY A 52 12.40 -8.71 -5.79
N ALA A 53 13.61 -8.28 -6.10
CA ALA A 53 13.88 -7.03 -6.82
C ALA A 53 13.33 -6.99 -8.25
N ARG A 54 12.90 -8.14 -8.81
CA ARG A 54 12.36 -8.26 -10.18
C ARG A 54 13.32 -7.63 -11.20
N THR A 55 12.80 -6.70 -12.01
CA THR A 55 13.57 -5.95 -13.04
C THR A 55 14.42 -4.81 -12.48
N GLY A 56 14.50 -4.65 -11.16
CA GLY A 56 15.26 -3.58 -10.51
C GLY A 56 14.70 -2.17 -10.64
N GLU A 57 13.60 -2.01 -11.40
CA GLU A 57 13.01 -0.68 -11.66
C GLU A 57 12.48 0.01 -10.41
N ASN A 58 12.08 -0.76 -9.38
CA ASN A 58 11.65 -0.23 -8.08
C ASN A 58 12.82 0.17 -7.17
N THR A 59 14.05 -0.09 -7.58
CA THR A 59 15.25 0.04 -6.72
C THR A 59 16.30 0.95 -7.34
N VAL A 60 16.42 0.98 -8.68
CA VAL A 60 17.47 1.71 -9.37
C VAL A 60 17.54 3.21 -9.02
N PHE A 61 16.40 3.86 -8.78
CA PHE A 61 16.39 5.29 -8.42
C PHE A 61 16.96 5.54 -7.01
N LEU A 62 17.01 4.51 -6.14
CA LEU A 62 17.60 4.63 -4.80
C LEU A 62 19.12 4.85 -4.85
N ASP A 63 19.80 4.38 -5.92
CA ASP A 63 21.18 4.75 -6.20
C ASP A 63 21.35 6.27 -6.30
N SER A 64 20.45 6.93 -7.04
CA SER A 64 20.50 8.39 -7.19
C SER A 64 20.23 9.16 -5.88
N TRP A 65 19.73 8.48 -4.85
CA TRP A 65 19.59 8.99 -3.49
C TRP A 65 20.76 8.58 -2.59
N GLY A 66 21.76 7.93 -3.18
CA GLY A 66 23.04 7.60 -2.52
C GLY A 66 23.08 6.22 -1.87
N ALA A 67 22.17 5.31 -2.17
CA ALA A 67 22.20 3.95 -1.66
C ALA A 67 23.09 3.03 -2.51
N THR A 68 23.86 2.14 -1.88
CA THR A 68 24.47 0.98 -2.53
C THR A 68 23.54 -0.21 -2.40
N CYS A 69 23.13 -0.80 -3.53
CA CYS A 69 22.06 -1.79 -3.58
C CYS A 69 22.60 -3.22 -3.80
N THR A 70 22.05 -4.17 -3.04
CA THR A 70 22.14 -5.61 -3.31
C THR A 70 20.76 -6.11 -3.68
N LEU A 71 20.59 -6.67 -4.88
CA LEU A 71 19.34 -7.14 -5.42
C LEU A 71 19.31 -8.66 -5.38
N VAL A 72 18.31 -9.23 -4.70
CA VAL A 72 18.07 -10.69 -4.63
C VAL A 72 16.82 -10.99 -5.43
N GLU A 73 16.97 -11.79 -6.49
CA GLU A 73 15.89 -12.15 -7.39
C GLU A 73 16.04 -13.63 -7.83
N MET A 74 14.92 -14.36 -7.83
CA MET A 74 14.92 -15.78 -8.21
C MET A 74 14.74 -16.02 -9.72
N ASN A 75 14.24 -15.03 -10.45
CA ASN A 75 14.00 -15.12 -11.89
C ASN A 75 15.23 -14.60 -12.65
N ASN A 76 15.88 -15.47 -13.40
CA ASN A 76 17.10 -15.13 -14.14
C ASN A 76 16.86 -14.05 -15.20
N LEU A 77 15.73 -14.10 -15.93
CA LEU A 77 15.41 -13.07 -16.94
C LEU A 77 15.18 -11.70 -16.29
N ALA A 78 14.49 -11.68 -15.16
CA ALA A 78 14.29 -10.46 -14.41
C ALA A 78 15.61 -9.87 -13.89
N GLN A 79 16.52 -10.72 -13.41
CA GLN A 79 17.84 -10.29 -12.96
C GLN A 79 18.68 -9.71 -14.12
N ASP A 80 18.65 -10.30 -15.31
CA ASP A 80 19.37 -9.79 -16.46
C ASP A 80 18.83 -8.41 -16.91
N ILE A 81 17.50 -8.23 -16.87
CA ILE A 81 16.87 -6.92 -17.08
C ILE A 81 17.31 -5.93 -15.98
N SER A 82 17.34 -6.38 -14.73
CA SER A 82 17.77 -5.55 -13.60
C SER A 82 19.21 -5.04 -13.78
N LYS A 83 20.13 -5.89 -14.19
CA LYS A 83 21.51 -5.48 -14.50
C LYS A 83 21.55 -4.43 -15.60
N ALA A 84 20.80 -4.65 -16.70
CA ALA A 84 20.72 -3.69 -17.81
C ALA A 84 20.11 -2.33 -17.36
N VAL A 85 19.10 -2.36 -16.51
CA VAL A 85 18.48 -1.17 -15.91
C VAL A 85 19.50 -0.40 -15.07
N PHE A 86 20.25 -1.06 -14.21
CA PHE A 86 21.27 -0.43 -13.37
C PHE A 86 22.43 0.10 -14.21
N GLN A 87 22.91 -0.65 -15.21
CA GLN A 87 23.93 -0.17 -16.16
C GLN A 87 23.52 1.11 -16.88
N LYS A 88 22.24 1.24 -17.22
CA LYS A 88 21.71 2.41 -17.95
C LYS A 88 21.49 3.62 -17.07
N TYR A 89 21.05 3.44 -15.81
CA TYR A 89 20.52 4.54 -14.99
C TYR A 89 21.34 4.85 -13.74
N THR A 90 22.42 4.10 -13.44
CA THR A 90 23.33 4.40 -12.34
C THR A 90 24.68 4.87 -12.85
N ASN A 91 25.41 5.63 -12.04
CA ASN A 91 26.76 6.07 -12.37
C ASN A 91 27.84 5.05 -11.93
N ASN A 92 27.52 4.24 -10.93
CA ASN A 92 28.46 3.33 -10.26
C ASN A 92 27.92 1.90 -10.25
N PHE A 93 27.69 1.34 -11.44
CA PHE A 93 27.12 -0.02 -11.59
C PHE A 93 27.87 -1.07 -10.77
N ASP A 94 29.21 -1.00 -10.73
CA ASP A 94 30.07 -1.97 -10.05
C ASP A 94 29.94 -1.95 -8.51
N ASP A 95 29.33 -0.92 -7.95
CA ASP A 95 29.05 -0.84 -6.51
C ASP A 95 27.84 -1.68 -6.09
N HIS A 96 27.02 -2.11 -7.06
CA HIS A 96 25.82 -2.88 -6.82
C HIS A 96 26.02 -4.38 -6.98
N ASN A 97 25.25 -5.16 -6.23
CA ASN A 97 25.32 -6.63 -6.28
C ASN A 97 23.99 -7.22 -6.77
N PHE A 98 24.11 -8.25 -7.62
CA PHE A 98 22.96 -8.97 -8.17
C PHE A 98 23.09 -10.45 -7.84
N ILE A 99 22.15 -10.98 -7.06
CA ILE A 99 22.19 -12.35 -6.53
C ILE A 99 20.97 -13.11 -7.05
N LEU A 100 21.22 -14.18 -7.79
CA LEU A 100 20.16 -15.08 -8.25
C LEU A 100 19.85 -16.09 -7.14
N SER A 101 18.78 -15.81 -6.39
CA SER A 101 18.36 -16.68 -5.29
C SER A 101 16.89 -16.44 -4.95
N SER A 102 16.20 -17.45 -4.45
CA SER A 102 14.95 -17.24 -3.72
C SER A 102 15.22 -16.70 -2.32
N ILE A 103 14.22 -16.11 -1.68
CA ILE A 103 14.35 -15.66 -0.27
C ILE A 103 14.68 -16.84 0.64
N PHE A 104 14.09 -18.01 0.40
CA PHE A 104 14.26 -19.20 1.24
C PHE A 104 15.63 -19.87 1.07
N ASP A 105 16.26 -19.72 -0.09
CA ASP A 105 17.58 -20.27 -0.40
C ASP A 105 18.70 -19.26 -0.11
N PHE A 106 18.34 -18.01 0.16
CA PHE A 106 19.30 -16.96 0.46
C PHE A 106 19.71 -17.04 1.94
N ASP A 107 20.78 -17.82 2.20
CA ASP A 107 21.36 -17.96 3.53
C ASP A 107 22.84 -17.52 3.51
N GLN A 108 23.09 -16.28 3.97
CA GLN A 108 24.42 -15.68 4.08
C GLN A 108 24.64 -15.13 5.49
N PRO A 109 24.99 -16.00 6.46
CA PRO A 109 25.13 -15.61 7.87
C PRO A 109 26.17 -14.50 8.12
N ASP A 110 27.20 -14.42 7.27
CA ASP A 110 28.20 -13.36 7.29
C ASP A 110 27.65 -11.96 6.96
N LYS A 111 26.46 -11.92 6.37
CA LYS A 111 25.73 -10.68 6.03
C LYS A 111 24.55 -10.38 6.96
N TYR A 112 24.31 -11.18 7.98
CA TYR A 112 23.30 -10.85 8.97
C TYR A 112 23.65 -9.53 9.66
N GLU A 113 22.61 -8.73 9.96
CA GLU A 113 22.74 -7.41 10.61
C GLU A 113 23.74 -6.46 9.92
N SER A 114 23.86 -6.55 8.56
CA SER A 114 24.86 -5.76 7.83
C SER A 114 24.27 -4.66 6.94
N PHE A 115 22.96 -4.67 6.70
CA PHE A 115 22.31 -3.69 5.84
C PHE A 115 21.60 -2.61 6.66
N ASP A 116 21.76 -1.36 6.23
CA ASP A 116 21.05 -0.21 6.79
C ASP A 116 19.58 -0.22 6.47
N ILE A 117 19.23 -0.72 5.28
CA ILE A 117 17.89 -0.80 4.77
C ILE A 117 17.66 -2.19 4.18
N VAL A 118 16.59 -2.85 4.64
CA VAL A 118 16.03 -4.05 4.02
C VAL A 118 14.75 -3.64 3.31
N HIS A 119 14.65 -3.96 2.02
CA HIS A 119 13.53 -3.62 1.17
C HIS A 119 12.88 -4.90 0.63
N CYS A 120 11.54 -5.00 0.69
CA CYS A 120 10.78 -6.12 0.13
C CYS A 120 9.35 -5.66 -0.17
N ARG A 121 8.99 -5.56 -1.46
CA ARG A 121 7.68 -5.02 -1.87
C ARG A 121 7.02 -5.86 -2.95
N GLY A 122 5.79 -6.31 -2.68
CA GLY A 122 4.97 -7.09 -3.63
C GLY A 122 5.51 -8.52 -3.81
N VAL A 123 5.98 -9.15 -2.75
CA VAL A 123 6.68 -10.44 -2.83
C VAL A 123 6.10 -11.49 -1.89
N LEU A 124 5.93 -11.17 -0.62
CA LEU A 124 5.63 -12.19 0.40
C LEU A 124 4.27 -12.84 0.22
N SER A 125 3.30 -12.10 -0.28
CA SER A 125 1.96 -12.61 -0.64
C SER A 125 2.00 -13.76 -1.63
N HIS A 126 3.07 -13.87 -2.43
CA HIS A 126 3.25 -14.91 -3.42
C HIS A 126 4.11 -16.08 -2.94
N THR A 127 4.60 -16.04 -1.71
CA THR A 127 5.43 -17.10 -1.13
C THR A 127 4.58 -18.20 -0.47
N ALA A 128 5.17 -19.37 -0.27
CA ALA A 128 4.51 -20.46 0.42
C ALA A 128 4.35 -20.18 1.94
N ASP A 129 5.31 -19.44 2.51
CA ASP A 129 5.35 -19.05 3.92
C ASP A 129 5.77 -17.59 4.02
N LYS A 130 4.79 -16.69 4.02
CA LYS A 130 5.00 -15.24 4.08
C LYS A 130 5.67 -14.80 5.40
N LYS A 131 5.31 -15.45 6.52
CA LYS A 131 5.93 -15.16 7.82
C LYS A 131 7.38 -15.62 7.88
N GLY A 132 7.65 -16.86 7.48
CA GLY A 132 9.01 -17.38 7.42
C GLY A 132 9.90 -16.57 6.49
N ALA A 133 9.39 -16.13 5.34
CA ALA A 133 10.11 -15.22 4.44
C ALA A 133 10.40 -13.87 5.10
N PHE A 134 9.44 -13.31 5.85
CA PHE A 134 9.66 -12.06 6.60
C PHE A 134 10.74 -12.25 7.68
N ASP A 135 10.69 -13.34 8.43
CA ASP A 135 11.68 -13.65 9.47
C ASP A 135 13.09 -13.82 8.86
N ILE A 136 13.19 -14.33 7.63
CA ILE A 136 14.49 -14.44 6.91
C ILE A 136 15.00 -13.05 6.55
N ILE A 137 14.21 -12.23 5.89
CA ILE A 137 14.69 -10.90 5.44
C ILE A 137 15.03 -9.98 6.61
N ALA A 138 14.32 -10.09 7.73
CA ALA A 138 14.58 -9.29 8.92
C ALA A 138 15.97 -9.53 9.54
N LYS A 139 16.54 -10.74 9.37
CA LYS A 139 17.89 -11.07 9.89
C LYS A 139 19.01 -10.22 9.29
N TYR A 140 18.79 -9.68 8.09
CA TYR A 140 19.80 -8.89 7.38
C TYR A 140 19.84 -7.42 7.82
N LEU A 141 18.80 -6.97 8.55
CA LEU A 141 18.70 -5.61 9.05
C LEU A 141 19.61 -5.41 10.26
N LYS A 142 20.50 -4.44 10.19
CA LYS A 142 21.32 -4.07 11.34
C LYS A 142 20.50 -3.32 12.41
N PRO A 143 20.92 -3.37 13.69
CA PRO A 143 20.30 -2.56 14.73
C PRO A 143 20.25 -1.07 14.35
N GLY A 144 19.09 -0.43 14.50
CA GLY A 144 18.86 0.96 14.10
C GLY A 144 18.65 1.18 12.60
N GLY A 145 18.60 0.11 11.79
CA GLY A 145 18.25 0.16 10.38
C GLY A 145 16.73 0.22 10.14
N TYR A 146 16.32 0.30 8.88
CA TYR A 146 14.92 0.38 8.47
C TYR A 146 14.54 -0.78 7.56
N LEU A 147 13.41 -1.42 7.85
CA LEU A 147 12.80 -2.41 6.98
C LEU A 147 11.61 -1.77 6.27
N ILE A 148 11.67 -1.68 4.94
CA ILE A 148 10.61 -1.16 4.09
C ILE A 148 9.89 -2.36 3.47
N PHE A 149 8.71 -2.65 4.01
CA PHE A 149 7.87 -3.76 3.58
C PHE A 149 6.60 -3.26 2.92
N GLY A 150 6.15 -3.91 1.87
CA GLY A 150 4.89 -3.59 1.21
C GLY A 150 4.31 -4.78 0.47
N ASP A 151 3.07 -5.13 0.81
CA ASP A 151 2.25 -6.11 0.09
C ASP A 151 0.79 -5.63 0.04
N PRO A 152 -0.05 -6.17 -0.84
CA PRO A 152 -1.48 -5.95 -0.78
C PRO A 152 -2.03 -6.35 0.59
N ASN A 153 -3.07 -5.65 1.03
CA ASN A 153 -3.70 -5.93 2.33
C ASN A 153 -4.82 -6.97 2.18
N LYS A 154 -4.91 -7.92 3.10
CA LYS A 154 -5.89 -9.01 3.10
C LYS A 154 -7.33 -8.51 2.99
N VAL A 155 -7.73 -7.60 3.85
CA VAL A 155 -9.10 -7.08 3.89
C VAL A 155 -9.35 -6.13 2.72
N GLY A 156 -8.39 -5.23 2.44
CA GLY A 156 -8.46 -4.33 1.27
C GLY A 156 -8.43 -5.06 -0.07
N GLY A 157 -7.87 -6.28 -0.09
CA GLY A 157 -7.84 -7.17 -1.26
C GLY A 157 -9.09 -8.03 -1.46
N PHE A 158 -10.08 -7.96 -0.56
CA PHE A 158 -11.25 -8.86 -0.57
C PHE A 158 -11.97 -8.92 -1.92
N GLN A 159 -12.26 -7.77 -2.52
CA GLN A 159 -12.91 -7.69 -3.84
C GLN A 159 -12.08 -8.42 -4.91
N ASN A 160 -10.77 -8.19 -4.95
CA ASN A 160 -9.90 -8.86 -5.90
C ASN A 160 -9.86 -10.38 -5.67
N MET A 161 -9.88 -10.84 -4.43
CA MET A 161 -9.93 -12.28 -4.11
C MET A 161 -11.23 -12.93 -4.54
N LEU A 162 -12.36 -12.24 -4.39
CA LEU A 162 -13.66 -12.72 -4.87
C LEU A 162 -13.68 -12.83 -6.40
N GLN A 163 -13.15 -11.82 -7.09
CA GLN A 163 -13.02 -11.84 -8.55
C GLN A 163 -12.13 -13.00 -9.01
N ARG A 164 -10.98 -13.22 -8.37
CA ARG A 164 -10.09 -14.36 -8.66
C ARG A 164 -10.81 -15.69 -8.45
N PHE A 165 -11.48 -15.84 -7.33
CA PHE A 165 -12.27 -17.05 -7.02
C PHE A 165 -13.29 -17.31 -8.13
N THR A 166 -13.94 -16.28 -8.65
CA THR A 166 -14.88 -16.39 -9.78
C THR A 166 -14.16 -16.92 -11.03
N VAL A 167 -13.02 -16.32 -11.41
CA VAL A 167 -12.25 -16.78 -12.58
C VAL A 167 -11.86 -18.24 -12.46
N TYR A 168 -11.34 -18.67 -11.30
CA TYR A 168 -10.94 -20.06 -11.05
C TYR A 168 -12.09 -21.07 -11.07
N ASN A 169 -13.33 -20.62 -10.84
CA ASN A 169 -14.51 -21.47 -10.97
C ASN A 169 -14.95 -21.72 -12.42
N PHE A 170 -14.56 -20.84 -13.34
CA PHE A 170 -14.95 -20.95 -14.76
C PHE A 170 -13.81 -21.38 -15.69
N ALA A 171 -12.58 -21.41 -15.21
CA ALA A 171 -11.41 -21.65 -16.05
C ALA A 171 -10.40 -22.57 -15.36
N SER A 172 -9.79 -23.45 -16.16
CA SER A 172 -8.78 -24.40 -15.71
C SER A 172 -7.41 -24.14 -16.35
N THR A 173 -7.38 -23.45 -17.49
CA THR A 173 -6.15 -23.08 -18.21
C THR A 173 -5.95 -21.56 -18.15
N TRP A 174 -4.74 -21.11 -18.42
CA TRP A 174 -4.41 -19.69 -18.44
C TRP A 174 -5.17 -18.93 -19.51
N GLU A 175 -5.32 -19.52 -20.69
CA GLU A 175 -6.05 -18.96 -21.81
C GLU A 175 -7.53 -18.77 -21.45
N GLU A 176 -8.12 -19.76 -20.82
CA GLU A 176 -9.49 -19.66 -20.29
C GLU A 176 -9.63 -18.59 -19.23
N MET A 177 -8.66 -18.51 -18.26
CA MET A 177 -8.65 -17.50 -17.22
C MET A 177 -8.56 -16.07 -17.79
N ILE A 178 -7.73 -15.88 -18.83
CA ILE A 178 -7.63 -14.61 -19.55
C ILE A 178 -8.98 -14.26 -20.19
N SER A 179 -9.59 -15.23 -20.91
CA SER A 179 -10.86 -15.03 -21.59
C SER A 179 -12.01 -14.70 -20.61
N VAL A 180 -12.08 -15.42 -19.50
CA VAL A 180 -13.09 -15.15 -18.44
C VAL A 180 -12.86 -13.78 -17.82
N SER A 181 -11.60 -13.42 -17.50
CA SER A 181 -11.28 -12.10 -16.95
C SER A 181 -11.63 -10.96 -17.89
N GLU A 182 -11.35 -11.12 -19.20
CA GLU A 182 -11.73 -10.16 -20.25
C GLU A 182 -13.26 -9.99 -20.34
N THR A 183 -14.00 -11.06 -20.15
CA THR A 183 -15.46 -11.04 -20.23
C THR A 183 -16.07 -10.33 -19.01
N LEU A 184 -15.60 -10.68 -17.80
CA LEU A 184 -16.21 -10.20 -16.55
C LEU A 184 -15.70 -8.84 -16.11
N PHE A 185 -14.38 -8.52 -16.34
CA PHE A 185 -13.70 -7.38 -15.73
C PHE A 185 -13.12 -6.41 -16.77
N LYS A 186 -13.72 -6.35 -17.95
CA LYS A 186 -13.25 -5.53 -19.08
C LYS A 186 -13.00 -4.06 -18.67
N ASP A 187 -13.94 -3.46 -17.95
CA ASP A 187 -13.86 -2.04 -17.56
C ASP A 187 -12.71 -1.80 -16.55
N ASP A 188 -12.48 -2.73 -15.64
CA ASP A 188 -11.36 -2.69 -14.68
C ASP A 188 -10.01 -2.84 -15.41
N ILE A 189 -9.96 -3.72 -16.40
CA ILE A 189 -8.77 -3.93 -17.23
C ILE A 189 -8.49 -2.66 -18.05
N ASP A 190 -9.49 -2.13 -18.76
CA ASP A 190 -9.37 -0.93 -19.59
C ASP A 190 -8.89 0.28 -18.77
N ARG A 191 -9.48 0.47 -17.58
CA ARG A 191 -9.04 1.48 -16.63
C ARG A 191 -7.58 1.28 -16.21
N SER A 192 -7.19 0.06 -15.86
CA SER A 192 -5.85 -0.26 -15.41
C SER A 192 -4.80 -0.07 -16.52
N VAL A 193 -5.10 -0.45 -17.77
CA VAL A 193 -4.25 -0.19 -18.94
C VAL A 193 -4.02 1.31 -19.10
N LYS A 194 -5.10 2.10 -19.02
CA LYS A 194 -5.03 3.55 -19.17
C LYS A 194 -4.13 4.24 -18.13
N TYR A 195 -4.22 3.81 -16.87
CA TYR A 195 -3.50 4.49 -15.77
C TYR A 195 -2.12 3.89 -15.48
N ASN A 196 -1.93 2.58 -15.64
CA ASN A 196 -0.68 1.92 -15.24
C ASN A 196 0.34 1.76 -16.38
N LYS A 197 -0.01 2.16 -17.61
CA LYS A 197 0.87 2.01 -18.80
C LYS A 197 1.39 0.57 -19.01
N ARG A 198 0.70 -0.44 -18.49
CA ARG A 198 1.04 -1.87 -18.59
C ARG A 198 0.23 -2.54 -19.69
N THR A 199 0.73 -3.66 -20.19
CA THR A 199 -0.03 -4.45 -21.17
C THR A 199 -1.26 -5.08 -20.52
N ARG A 200 -2.28 -5.31 -21.32
CA ARG A 200 -3.53 -5.93 -20.90
C ARG A 200 -3.30 -7.31 -20.27
N ASN A 201 -2.56 -8.15 -20.95
CA ASN A 201 -2.25 -9.51 -20.45
C ASN A 201 -1.49 -9.47 -19.12
N THR A 202 -0.53 -8.58 -18.95
CA THR A 202 0.21 -8.45 -17.69
C THR A 202 -0.70 -8.04 -16.54
N ILE A 203 -1.66 -7.14 -16.79
CA ILE A 203 -2.64 -6.73 -15.75
C ILE A 203 -3.54 -7.90 -15.38
N ILE A 204 -4.06 -8.63 -16.37
CA ILE A 204 -4.91 -9.80 -16.16
C ILE A 204 -4.16 -10.86 -15.37
N PHE A 205 -2.94 -11.14 -15.77
CA PHE A 205 -2.11 -12.15 -15.13
C PHE A 205 -1.86 -11.83 -13.66
N ASP A 206 -1.36 -10.63 -13.36
CA ASP A 206 -1.05 -10.22 -11.99
C ASP A 206 -2.29 -10.18 -11.07
N ARG A 207 -3.46 -9.82 -11.62
CA ARG A 207 -4.66 -9.64 -10.80
C ARG A 207 -5.46 -10.92 -10.61
N TRP A 208 -5.60 -11.74 -11.63
CA TRP A 208 -6.56 -12.86 -11.61
C TRP A 208 -5.97 -14.23 -11.93
N VAL A 209 -4.84 -14.33 -12.62
CA VAL A 209 -4.27 -15.61 -13.06
C VAL A 209 -3.18 -16.14 -12.13
N VAL A 210 -2.42 -15.28 -11.47
CA VAL A 210 -1.34 -15.68 -10.57
C VAL A 210 -1.83 -16.67 -9.50
N GLN A 211 -1.16 -17.82 -9.38
CA GLN A 211 -1.67 -18.96 -8.59
C GLN A 211 -1.66 -18.72 -7.09
N LYS A 212 -0.58 -18.14 -6.55
CA LYS A 212 -0.47 -17.88 -5.11
C LYS A 212 -0.64 -16.41 -4.82
N GLN A 213 -1.65 -16.12 -4.01
CA GLN A 213 -1.89 -14.80 -3.45
C GLN A 213 -2.44 -14.99 -2.03
N ASP A 214 -1.66 -14.65 -1.05
CA ASP A 214 -2.05 -14.68 0.37
C ASP A 214 -1.58 -13.40 1.04
N ASP A 215 -2.41 -12.37 0.92
CA ASP A 215 -2.12 -11.04 1.41
C ASP A 215 -2.09 -11.02 2.95
N PRO A 216 -1.17 -10.31 3.59
CA PRO A 216 -1.17 -10.17 5.04
C PRO A 216 -2.20 -9.14 5.52
N SER A 217 -2.69 -9.31 6.74
CA SER A 217 -3.40 -8.28 7.48
C SER A 217 -2.42 -7.35 8.21
N ILE A 218 -2.87 -6.17 8.62
CA ILE A 218 -2.09 -5.26 9.48
C ILE A 218 -1.69 -5.99 10.76
N LYS A 219 -2.61 -6.74 11.36
CA LYS A 219 -2.35 -7.52 12.58
C LYS A 219 -1.21 -8.52 12.39
N GLU A 220 -1.23 -9.31 11.30
CA GLU A 220 -0.16 -10.26 10.98
C GLU A 220 1.19 -9.55 10.85
N VAL A 221 1.25 -8.42 10.12
CA VAL A 221 2.50 -7.66 9.92
C VAL A 221 3.02 -7.08 11.23
N LEU A 222 2.17 -6.56 12.10
CA LEU A 222 2.58 -6.04 13.40
C LEU A 222 3.08 -7.17 14.32
N GLU A 223 2.50 -8.37 14.24
CA GLU A 223 3.01 -9.55 14.96
C GLU A 223 4.39 -9.98 14.43
N TRP A 224 4.63 -9.87 13.10
CA TRP A 224 5.96 -10.13 12.54
C TRP A 224 6.98 -9.10 13.02
N PHE A 225 6.59 -7.82 13.15
CA PHE A 225 7.44 -6.78 13.72
C PHE A 225 7.83 -7.11 15.16
N GLU A 226 6.86 -7.46 16.00
CA GLU A 226 7.10 -7.83 17.39
C GLU A 226 8.05 -9.02 17.52
N ASN A 227 7.81 -10.09 16.75
CA ASN A 227 8.65 -11.29 16.75
C ASN A 227 10.08 -11.01 16.32
N ASN A 228 10.29 -10.04 15.44
CA ASN A 228 11.62 -9.63 14.95
C ASN A 228 12.17 -8.39 15.67
N LYS A 229 11.59 -7.96 16.78
CA LYS A 229 12.00 -6.79 17.59
C LYS A 229 12.06 -5.49 16.76
N LEU A 230 11.18 -5.35 15.81
CA LEU A 230 11.04 -4.16 14.98
C LEU A 230 10.04 -3.20 15.61
N SER A 231 10.34 -1.90 15.58
CA SER A 231 9.42 -0.85 15.96
C SER A 231 8.73 -0.29 14.72
N PHE A 232 7.43 0.03 14.82
CA PHE A 232 6.71 0.68 13.74
C PHE A 232 7.19 2.12 13.54
N TYR A 233 7.48 2.48 12.29
CA TYR A 233 7.88 3.84 11.91
C TYR A 233 6.76 4.59 11.23
N SER A 234 6.29 4.09 10.08
CA SER A 234 5.21 4.69 9.31
C SER A 234 4.54 3.67 8.40
N ALA A 235 3.37 4.01 7.86
CA ALA A 235 2.68 3.22 6.84
C ALA A 235 1.95 4.12 5.83
N TYR A 236 1.78 3.59 4.62
CA TYR A 236 0.88 4.13 3.62
C TYR A 236 0.04 2.99 2.98
N PRO A 237 -1.29 3.12 2.94
CA PRO A 237 -2.07 4.18 3.62
C PRO A 237 -1.81 4.20 5.13
N SER A 238 -1.92 5.38 5.76
CA SER A 238 -1.78 5.49 7.21
C SER A 238 -2.92 4.73 7.89
N PHE A 239 -2.60 3.86 8.82
CA PHE A 239 -3.59 3.20 9.65
C PHE A 239 -3.73 3.83 11.03
N LEU A 240 -2.92 4.86 11.31
CA LEU A 240 -3.11 5.68 12.50
C LEU A 240 -4.30 6.60 12.26
N LEU A 241 -5.33 6.44 13.08
CA LEU A 241 -6.42 7.41 13.11
C LEU A 241 -5.86 8.75 13.60
N PRO A 242 -6.37 9.89 13.10
CA PRO A 242 -5.90 11.21 13.48
C PRO A 242 -6.39 11.60 14.88
N PHE A 243 -6.30 10.68 15.84
CA PHE A 243 -6.57 10.90 17.24
C PHE A 243 -5.27 11.19 17.95
N PHE A 244 -5.38 11.92 19.02
CA PHE A 244 -4.32 12.34 19.91
C PHE A 244 -3.01 11.63 19.74
N SER A 245 -2.06 12.32 19.17
CA SER A 245 -0.66 11.90 19.18
C SER A 245 -0.03 12.26 20.53
N ASP A 246 0.99 11.50 20.89
CA ASP A 246 1.92 11.89 21.92
C ASP A 246 2.50 13.27 21.63
N SER A 247 2.70 14.06 22.67
CA SER A 247 3.42 15.32 22.59
C SER A 247 4.87 15.11 23.04
N VAL A 248 5.72 16.12 22.82
CA VAL A 248 7.10 16.13 23.35
C VAL A 248 7.16 16.05 24.88
N HIS A 249 6.04 16.21 25.56
CA HIS A 249 5.92 16.15 27.02
C HIS A 249 5.64 14.74 27.55
N HIS A 250 5.37 13.77 26.66
CA HIS A 250 5.10 12.39 27.01
C HIS A 250 6.11 11.47 26.36
N SER A 251 6.57 10.48 27.10
CA SER A 251 7.39 9.41 26.49
C SER A 251 6.54 8.67 25.48
N PRO A 252 6.97 8.59 24.21
CA PRO A 252 6.24 7.83 23.20
C PRO A 252 6.18 6.36 23.65
N LYS A 253 4.98 5.85 23.82
CA LYS A 253 4.74 4.44 24.10
C LYS A 253 4.17 3.81 22.85
N PHE A 254 4.97 3.00 22.19
CA PHE A 254 4.48 2.13 21.14
C PHE A 254 3.84 0.91 21.78
N ASP A 255 2.51 0.92 21.89
CA ASP A 255 1.74 -0.26 22.28
C ASP A 255 1.23 -0.97 21.03
N ILE A 256 1.90 -2.05 20.67
CA ILE A 256 1.55 -2.84 19.48
C ILE A 256 0.13 -3.41 19.54
N ASN A 257 -0.40 -3.69 20.72
CA ASN A 257 -1.75 -4.22 20.85
C ASN A 257 -2.79 -3.15 20.49
N GLN A 258 -2.58 -1.90 20.93
CA GLN A 258 -3.43 -0.78 20.56
C GLN A 258 -3.44 -0.56 19.04
N PHE A 259 -2.28 -0.69 18.39
CA PHE A 259 -2.20 -0.57 16.93
C PHE A 259 -2.85 -1.75 16.20
N LYS A 260 -2.85 -2.96 16.76
CA LYS A 260 -3.56 -4.10 16.19
C LYS A 260 -5.08 -3.87 16.15
N ASP A 261 -5.65 -3.31 17.19
CA ASP A 261 -7.09 -2.98 17.26
C ASP A 261 -7.46 -1.87 16.26
N ILE A 262 -6.65 -0.80 16.21
CA ILE A 262 -6.81 0.27 15.22
C ILE A 262 -6.67 -0.28 13.80
N GLY A 263 -5.74 -1.21 13.58
CA GLY A 263 -5.53 -1.88 12.31
C GLY A 263 -6.79 -2.54 11.77
N VAL A 264 -7.51 -3.28 12.60
CA VAL A 264 -8.78 -3.95 12.22
C VAL A 264 -9.82 -2.93 11.72
N ILE A 265 -9.96 -1.80 12.43
CA ILE A 265 -10.90 -0.74 12.02
C ILE A 265 -10.46 -0.11 10.69
N THR A 266 -9.17 0.15 10.54
CA THR A 266 -8.62 0.76 9.32
C THR A 266 -8.76 -0.15 8.11
N GLU A 267 -8.51 -1.46 8.25
CA GLU A 267 -8.71 -2.45 7.18
C GLU A 267 -10.18 -2.49 6.72
N ALA A 268 -11.12 -2.44 7.66
CA ALA A 268 -12.54 -2.37 7.32
C ALA A 268 -12.88 -1.09 6.53
N ILE A 269 -12.29 0.05 6.89
CA ILE A 269 -12.47 1.31 6.14
C ILE A 269 -11.86 1.20 4.74
N TRP A 270 -10.67 0.62 4.58
CA TRP A 270 -10.05 0.47 3.26
C TRP A 270 -10.86 -0.37 2.30
N MET A 271 -11.57 -1.38 2.80
CA MET A 271 -12.46 -2.19 1.97
C MET A 271 -13.60 -1.37 1.34
N PHE A 272 -14.03 -0.30 2.02
CA PHE A 272 -15.10 0.60 1.53
C PHE A 272 -14.57 1.79 0.75
N TYR A 273 -13.24 2.02 0.75
CA TYR A 273 -12.64 3.14 0.06
C TYR A 273 -12.44 2.82 -1.44
N GLY A 274 -13.33 3.35 -2.27
CA GLY A 274 -13.24 3.18 -3.72
C GLY A 274 -12.42 4.28 -4.38
N LYS A 275 -11.66 3.91 -5.40
CA LYS A 275 -10.83 4.84 -6.17
C LYS A 275 -11.62 5.91 -6.93
N ASP A 276 -12.88 5.66 -7.21
CA ASP A 276 -13.70 6.50 -8.10
C ASP A 276 -14.63 7.47 -7.34
N ASP A 277 -14.59 7.49 -6.02
CA ASP A 277 -15.54 8.26 -5.21
C ASP A 277 -15.07 9.66 -4.80
N SER A 278 -14.05 10.18 -5.44
CA SER A 278 -13.73 11.61 -5.33
C SER A 278 -14.91 12.52 -5.71
N SER A 279 -15.89 11.99 -6.46
CA SER A 279 -17.13 12.72 -6.80
C SER A 279 -18.10 12.90 -5.64
N GLU A 280 -18.04 12.05 -4.60
CA GLU A 280 -18.89 12.17 -3.43
C GLU A 280 -18.31 13.14 -2.37
N VAL A 281 -16.99 13.25 -2.30
CA VAL A 281 -16.31 14.19 -1.39
C VAL A 281 -16.79 15.63 -1.57
N PRO A 282 -16.91 16.19 -2.79
CA PRO A 282 -17.45 17.52 -2.99
C PRO A 282 -18.88 17.71 -2.47
N LYS A 283 -19.70 16.66 -2.44
CA LYS A 283 -21.05 16.74 -1.91
C LYS A 283 -21.09 16.84 -0.39
N MET A 284 -20.06 16.33 0.28
CA MET A 284 -19.91 16.43 1.74
C MET A 284 -19.26 17.74 2.18
N LEU A 285 -18.49 18.39 1.31
CA LEU A 285 -17.75 19.61 1.64
C LEU A 285 -18.62 20.73 2.24
N PRO A 286 -19.85 21.01 1.76
CA PRO A 286 -20.67 22.05 2.38
C PRO A 286 -20.93 21.80 3.85
N SER A 287 -21.40 20.61 4.23
CA SER A 287 -21.69 20.26 5.62
C SER A 287 -20.41 20.24 6.50
N LEU A 288 -19.28 19.74 5.96
CA LEU A 288 -17.99 19.78 6.64
C LEU A 288 -17.49 21.21 6.83
N ASN A 289 -17.67 22.07 5.84
CA ASN A 289 -17.31 23.47 5.92
C ASN A 289 -18.16 24.22 6.95
N ASP A 290 -19.47 24.00 6.97
CA ASP A 290 -20.39 24.61 7.95
C ASP A 290 -20.02 24.18 9.37
N PHE A 291 -19.75 22.90 9.58
CA PHE A 291 -19.28 22.38 10.88
C PHE A 291 -17.97 23.03 11.29
N SER A 292 -16.98 23.11 10.40
CA SER A 292 -15.69 23.73 10.66
C SER A 292 -15.82 25.22 11.03
N LEU A 293 -16.67 25.97 10.31
CA LEU A 293 -16.92 27.38 10.56
C LEU A 293 -17.60 27.62 11.92
N GLU A 294 -18.57 26.80 12.31
CA GLU A 294 -19.22 26.93 13.62
C GLU A 294 -18.25 26.52 14.75
N GLN A 295 -17.40 25.53 14.53
CA GLN A 295 -16.34 25.18 15.48
C GLN A 295 -15.34 26.34 15.65
N GLU A 296 -14.88 26.94 14.56
CA GLU A 296 -14.00 28.11 14.60
C GLU A 296 -14.67 29.31 15.30
N SER A 297 -15.94 29.57 14.96
CA SER A 297 -16.71 30.66 15.56
C SER A 297 -16.84 30.50 17.08
N LEU A 298 -17.11 29.30 17.57
CA LEU A 298 -17.18 29.00 18.99
C LEU A 298 -15.80 29.12 19.65
N THR A 299 -14.76 28.55 19.04
CA THR A 299 -13.38 28.65 19.54
C THR A 299 -12.92 30.10 19.67
N ASN A 300 -13.19 30.92 18.64
CA ASN A 300 -12.84 32.34 18.64
C ASN A 300 -13.59 33.13 19.74
N TYR A 301 -14.82 32.75 20.06
CA TYR A 301 -15.55 33.36 21.18
C TYR A 301 -14.92 33.00 22.51
N LEU A 302 -14.65 31.72 22.74
CA LEU A 302 -14.04 31.21 23.96
C LEU A 302 -12.63 31.76 24.19
N SER A 303 -11.83 31.89 23.14
CA SER A 303 -10.43 32.36 23.24
C SER A 303 -10.33 33.88 23.58
N LYS A 304 -11.38 34.65 23.32
CA LYS A 304 -11.44 36.10 23.67
C LYS A 304 -11.97 36.35 25.07
N SER A 305 -12.53 35.34 25.74
CA SER A 305 -13.03 35.44 27.10
C SER A 305 -11.84 35.43 28.06
N ASP A 306 -11.49 36.58 28.62
CA ASP A 306 -10.48 36.67 29.66
C ASP A 306 -11.17 36.79 31.06
N SER A 307 -10.37 36.73 32.13
CA SER A 307 -10.86 36.74 33.51
C SER A 307 -11.62 38.01 33.91
N ASN A 308 -11.61 39.04 33.08
CA ASN A 308 -12.26 40.34 33.34
C ASN A 308 -13.48 40.59 32.44
N MET A 309 -13.78 39.66 31.52
CA MET A 309 -14.86 39.78 30.56
C MET A 309 -16.15 39.19 31.15
N GLU A 310 -17.22 39.96 31.18
CA GLU A 310 -18.54 39.44 31.52
C GLU A 310 -19.00 38.50 30.41
N ILE A 311 -19.23 37.23 30.75
CA ILE A 311 -19.63 36.21 29.79
C ILE A 311 -21.09 36.43 29.40
N ASP A 312 -21.33 36.69 28.12
CA ASP A 312 -22.68 36.69 27.56
C ASP A 312 -23.14 35.22 27.36
N PHE A 313 -23.83 34.69 28.38
CA PHE A 313 -24.34 33.32 28.39
C PHE A 313 -25.37 33.05 27.29
N GLU A 314 -26.15 34.05 26.87
CA GLU A 314 -27.13 33.89 25.80
C GLU A 314 -26.41 33.69 24.44
N LEU A 315 -25.40 34.51 24.19
CA LEU A 315 -24.58 34.37 22.98
C LEU A 315 -23.77 33.07 22.95
N LEU A 316 -23.22 32.66 24.08
CA LEU A 316 -22.49 31.42 24.25
C LEU A 316 -23.39 30.22 23.92
N THR A 317 -24.59 30.17 24.51
CA THR A 317 -25.57 29.12 24.28
C THR A 317 -25.94 29.05 22.81
N LYS A 318 -26.23 30.17 22.15
CA LYS A 318 -26.51 30.20 20.69
C LYS A 318 -25.38 29.66 19.85
N LYS A 319 -24.12 29.91 20.23
CA LYS A 319 -22.95 29.39 19.50
C LYS A 319 -22.79 27.87 19.69
N ILE A 320 -23.02 27.38 20.90
CA ILE A 320 -23.02 25.94 21.20
C ILE A 320 -24.12 25.22 20.42
N ASP A 321 -25.34 25.76 20.43
CA ASP A 321 -26.47 25.17 19.70
C ASP A 321 -26.20 25.06 18.19
N LYS A 322 -25.60 26.10 17.61
CA LYS A 322 -25.21 26.08 16.21
C LYS A 322 -24.12 25.03 15.90
N TYR A 323 -23.10 24.94 16.75
CA TYR A 323 -22.04 23.93 16.60
C TYR A 323 -22.61 22.51 16.69
N VAL A 324 -23.46 22.22 17.67
CA VAL A 324 -24.13 20.92 17.82
C VAL A 324 -25.00 20.63 16.61
N SER A 325 -25.82 21.57 16.17
CA SER A 325 -26.66 21.40 14.98
C SER A 325 -25.85 21.15 13.70
N SER A 326 -24.70 21.81 13.54
CA SER A 326 -23.81 21.55 12.40
C SER A 326 -23.18 20.16 12.47
N ALA A 327 -22.81 19.69 13.66
CA ALA A 327 -22.29 18.34 13.87
C ALA A 327 -23.35 17.26 13.54
N ASP A 328 -24.59 17.47 13.96
CA ASP A 328 -25.71 16.56 13.66
C ASP A 328 -26.05 16.49 12.16
N SER A 329 -25.73 17.54 11.39
CA SER A 329 -25.90 17.56 9.94
C SER A 329 -24.84 16.80 9.15
N LEU A 330 -23.75 16.38 9.82
CA LEU A 330 -22.67 15.58 9.19
C LEU A 330 -23.13 14.13 8.99
N ASP A 331 -23.79 13.87 7.89
CA ASP A 331 -24.23 12.51 7.52
C ASP A 331 -23.08 11.74 6.85
N LEU A 332 -22.06 11.40 7.62
CA LEU A 332 -20.98 10.52 7.17
C LEU A 332 -21.48 9.09 6.89
N THR A 333 -22.56 8.67 7.53
CA THR A 333 -23.12 7.33 7.37
C THR A 333 -23.71 7.12 5.98
N LYS A 334 -24.24 8.15 5.36
CA LYS A 334 -24.82 8.09 4.01
C LYS A 334 -23.78 7.76 2.94
N TYR A 335 -22.59 8.36 3.04
CA TYR A 335 -21.47 8.07 2.14
C TYR A 335 -20.96 6.64 2.31
N LEU A 336 -20.70 6.22 3.54
CA LEU A 336 -20.28 4.85 3.85
C LEU A 336 -21.34 3.83 3.41
N SER A 337 -22.63 4.12 3.63
CA SER A 337 -23.72 3.24 3.22
C SER A 337 -23.78 3.04 1.72
N HIS A 338 -23.51 4.08 0.93
CA HIS A 338 -23.48 3.96 -0.53
C HIS A 338 -22.39 2.97 -0.98
N ARG A 339 -21.17 3.08 -0.45
CA ARG A 339 -20.05 2.18 -0.79
C ARG A 339 -20.31 0.74 -0.34
N ILE A 340 -20.82 0.57 0.86
CA ILE A 340 -21.23 -0.75 1.37
C ILE A 340 -22.24 -1.40 0.41
N ASN A 341 -23.24 -0.65 -0.02
CA ASN A 341 -24.28 -1.17 -0.93
C ASN A 341 -23.71 -1.53 -2.30
N GLN A 342 -22.78 -0.74 -2.86
CA GLN A 342 -22.10 -1.07 -4.11
C GLN A 342 -21.30 -2.38 -3.99
N LEU A 343 -20.49 -2.51 -2.95
CA LEU A 343 -19.71 -3.73 -2.71
C LEU A 343 -20.62 -4.95 -2.51
N LEU A 344 -21.68 -4.81 -1.73
CA LEU A 344 -22.64 -5.90 -1.52
C LEU A 344 -23.36 -6.31 -2.81
N ALA A 345 -23.66 -5.37 -3.70
CA ALA A 345 -24.26 -5.66 -5.01
C ALA A 345 -23.28 -6.45 -5.88
N GLU A 346 -22.00 -6.07 -5.91
CA GLU A 346 -20.96 -6.82 -6.63
C GLU A 346 -20.78 -8.23 -6.07
N VAL A 347 -20.65 -8.38 -4.74
CA VAL A 347 -20.55 -9.68 -4.08
C VAL A 347 -21.72 -10.59 -4.46
N LYS A 348 -22.95 -10.08 -4.37
CA LYS A 348 -24.14 -10.85 -4.73
C LYS A 348 -24.16 -11.23 -6.20
N GLY A 349 -23.77 -10.31 -7.08
CA GLY A 349 -23.67 -10.54 -8.52
C GLY A 349 -22.69 -11.66 -8.86
N LEU A 350 -21.48 -11.60 -8.32
CA LEU A 350 -20.45 -12.61 -8.55
C LEU A 350 -20.84 -13.99 -7.96
N VAL A 351 -21.41 -14.03 -6.77
CA VAL A 351 -21.91 -15.28 -6.17
C VAL A 351 -22.97 -15.91 -7.06
N LYS A 352 -23.91 -15.13 -7.59
CA LYS A 352 -24.94 -15.62 -8.50
C LYS A 352 -24.36 -16.19 -9.79
N ILE A 353 -23.38 -15.50 -10.38
CA ILE A 353 -22.66 -15.99 -11.58
C ILE A 353 -22.01 -17.35 -11.29
N ILE A 354 -21.38 -17.53 -10.13
CA ILE A 354 -20.75 -18.78 -9.72
C ILE A 354 -21.78 -19.90 -9.53
N GLU A 355 -22.89 -19.62 -8.84
CA GLU A 355 -23.96 -20.60 -8.58
C GLU A 355 -24.63 -21.08 -9.87
N GLU A 356 -24.92 -20.16 -10.78
CA GLU A 356 -25.60 -20.46 -12.03
C GLU A 356 -24.63 -20.92 -13.14
N LYS A 357 -23.33 -20.81 -12.94
CA LYS A 357 -22.25 -21.08 -13.92
C LYS A 357 -22.50 -20.40 -15.27
N ASP A 358 -23.00 -19.18 -15.23
CA ASP A 358 -23.35 -18.39 -16.42
C ASP A 358 -22.63 -17.03 -16.40
N LEU A 359 -21.66 -16.86 -17.29
CA LEU A 359 -20.87 -15.64 -17.42
C LEU A 359 -21.63 -14.45 -18.05
N ASN A 360 -22.82 -14.70 -18.64
CA ASN A 360 -23.59 -13.68 -19.36
C ASN A 360 -24.62 -12.96 -18.45
N LYS A 361 -24.65 -13.28 -17.17
CA LYS A 361 -25.52 -12.65 -16.17
C LYS A 361 -24.77 -11.70 -15.26
#